data_3bbc043cf598609ab496f4fbb4c027fb
#
_entry.id   3bbc043cf598609ab496f4fbb4c027fb
#
_cell.length_a   1.000
_cell.length_b   1.000
_cell.length_c   1.000
_cell.angle_alpha   90.00
_cell.angle_beta   90.00
_cell.angle_gamma   90.00
#
_symmetry.space_group_name_H-M   'P 1'
#
loop_
_entity.id
_entity.type
_entity.pdbx_description
1 polymer ?
#
loop_
_entity_poly.entity_id
_entity_poly.type
_entity_poly.pdbx_seq_one_letter_code
_entity_poly.pdbx_strand_id
1 'polypeptide(L)'
;LPICLIPIAAPNPPLRSFAALLSPRAVTPETSPMTFARPKRINGRVPVLTAEEAVKYIPDESTLCVLGAGGGILEATKLIEALAERYKTTQTPKNIGIISPTGLGDRAERGISPIAQEGLVKWALCGHWGQSPRISELAEQNKIFAYNYPQGVLTQMLRASAAHQPGILSEIGLGTFVDPRNQGGKLNDITKEDLISLVNLEGKEYLYYKTVAPNVAFIRATTCDSEGYATFEDEVMYLDALVIAEAVHNNGGIVMMQVQKMVKKATLHPKAVRIPGYLVDIVVVDPAQTQLYGGAPVNRFISGDFTLDDSERVKIPLNQRKVVARRALYEMKKGAIGNVGVGIADGIGLVAREEGCDEDFVLTVETGPIGGITTQGVAFGANVNTRAILDMTAQFDFYHGGGLDVCYLSFAEVDQHGNVNVHKFNGKIMGTGGFIDISATSRKIVFCGTLTAGGLKTEVGEGSLRITQEGRVTKFVESLPEITFSGKVALERGLDVRYITERAVFTLKEDGLHLIEVAPGVDIERDVCSKMAFRPIIDENLKTMDPCLFTDAVMGFKLPDGE
;
A
#
# COMPACT_ATOMS: atom_id res chain seq x y z
N LEU A 1 -52.32 22.87 -47.13
CA LEU A 1 -51.38 22.90 -45.97
C LEU A 1 -50.06 22.24 -46.36
N PRO A 2 -48.91 22.94 -46.31
CA PRO A 2 -47.68 22.40 -46.84
C PRO A 2 -46.97 21.54 -45.77
N ILE A 3 -46.46 20.41 -46.23
CA ILE A 3 -45.62 19.46 -45.48
C ILE A 3 -44.24 20.07 -45.35
N CYS A 4 -43.80 20.32 -44.14
CA CYS A 4 -42.45 20.79 -43.81
C CYS A 4 -41.48 19.60 -43.82
N LEU A 5 -40.55 19.56 -44.79
CA LEU A 5 -39.47 18.59 -44.86
C LEU A 5 -38.36 18.99 -43.89
N ILE A 6 -38.09 18.14 -42.92
CA ILE A 6 -36.93 18.23 -42.02
C ILE A 6 -35.69 17.69 -42.78
N PRO A 7 -34.55 18.38 -42.80
CA PRO A 7 -33.36 17.86 -43.49
C PRO A 7 -32.75 16.68 -42.73
N ILE A 8 -32.46 15.63 -43.49
CA ILE A 8 -31.74 14.44 -43.02
C ILE A 8 -30.30 14.84 -42.73
N ALA A 9 -29.87 14.63 -41.48
CA ALA A 9 -28.48 14.82 -41.05
C ALA A 9 -27.54 13.87 -41.79
N ALA A 10 -26.36 14.37 -42.15
CA ALA A 10 -25.31 13.62 -42.82
C ALA A 10 -24.85 12.39 -42.00
N PRO A 11 -24.43 11.30 -42.65
CA PRO A 11 -24.02 10.09 -41.95
C PRO A 11 -22.74 10.34 -41.18
N ASN A 12 -22.71 9.83 -39.91
CA ASN A 12 -21.52 9.80 -39.07
C ASN A 12 -20.34 9.10 -39.78
N PRO A 13 -19.11 9.56 -39.57
CA PRO A 13 -17.93 8.88 -40.12
C PRO A 13 -17.83 7.46 -39.54
N PRO A 14 -17.30 6.49 -40.32
CA PRO A 14 -17.25 5.10 -39.92
C PRO A 14 -16.45 4.94 -38.64
N LEU A 15 -17.00 4.21 -37.68
CA LEU A 15 -16.31 3.70 -36.50
C LEU A 15 -14.98 3.06 -36.96
N ARG A 16 -13.87 3.69 -36.63
CA ARG A 16 -12.55 3.08 -36.79
C ARG A 16 -12.56 1.77 -36.00
N SER A 17 -12.34 0.67 -36.69
CA SER A 17 -12.36 -0.67 -36.14
C SER A 17 -11.46 -0.78 -34.92
N PHE A 18 -11.95 -1.40 -33.85
CA PHE A 18 -11.24 -1.77 -32.63
C PHE A 18 -9.97 -2.61 -32.88
N ALA A 19 -9.76 -3.08 -34.10
CA ALA A 19 -8.62 -3.88 -34.51
C ALA A 19 -7.28 -3.12 -34.56
N ALA A 20 -7.27 -1.80 -34.54
CA ALA A 20 -6.03 -1.00 -34.62
C ALA A 20 -5.38 -0.73 -33.24
N LEU A 21 -6.05 -1.07 -32.14
CA LEU A 21 -5.52 -0.94 -30.75
C LEU A 21 -4.80 -2.21 -30.26
N LEU A 22 -4.77 -3.26 -31.06
CA LEU A 22 -4.12 -4.54 -30.73
C LEU A 22 -2.86 -4.73 -31.58
N SER A 23 -1.94 -3.76 -31.59
CA SER A 23 -0.59 -4.03 -32.06
C SER A 23 0.22 -4.59 -30.88
N PRO A 24 0.60 -5.89 -30.89
CA PRO A 24 1.33 -6.47 -29.79
C PRO A 24 2.83 -6.21 -29.97
N ARG A 25 3.36 -5.21 -29.30
CA ARG A 25 4.78 -5.16 -28.95
C ARG A 25 4.88 -4.83 -27.48
N ALA A 26 4.57 -5.86 -26.68
CA ALA A 26 4.58 -5.80 -25.23
C ALA A 26 5.90 -6.34 -24.66
N VAL A 27 6.24 -5.90 -23.47
CA VAL A 27 7.20 -6.56 -22.55
C VAL A 27 6.77 -8.01 -22.24
N THR A 28 5.52 -8.38 -22.54
CA THR A 28 5.13 -9.79 -22.62
C THR A 28 5.67 -10.35 -23.94
N PRO A 29 6.67 -11.23 -23.91
CA PRO A 29 7.06 -11.93 -25.12
C PRO A 29 5.85 -12.68 -25.68
N GLU A 30 5.60 -12.59 -27.01
CA GLU A 30 4.91 -13.64 -27.76
C GLU A 30 5.76 -14.90 -27.70
N THR A 31 6.01 -15.41 -26.51
CA THR A 31 6.67 -16.70 -26.31
C THR A 31 5.56 -17.73 -26.15
N SER A 32 5.70 -18.82 -26.84
CA SER A 32 5.01 -20.08 -26.51
C SER A 32 4.98 -20.20 -24.99
N PRO A 33 3.86 -20.61 -24.36
CA PRO A 33 3.75 -20.65 -22.92
C PRO A 33 4.97 -21.34 -22.33
N MET A 34 5.66 -20.64 -21.42
CA MET A 34 6.88 -21.15 -20.80
C MET A 34 6.55 -22.47 -20.11
N THR A 35 7.13 -23.57 -20.53
CA THR A 35 6.85 -24.88 -19.95
C THR A 35 7.75 -25.07 -18.74
N PHE A 36 7.16 -25.03 -17.54
CA PHE A 36 7.88 -25.30 -16.31
C PHE A 36 8.12 -26.80 -16.10
N ALA A 37 9.36 -27.17 -15.84
CA ALA A 37 9.66 -28.47 -15.27
C ALA A 37 9.11 -28.49 -13.84
N ARG A 38 8.07 -29.28 -13.58
CA ARG A 38 7.46 -29.39 -12.24
C ARG A 38 7.92 -30.69 -11.58
N PRO A 39 8.29 -30.68 -10.29
CA PRO A 39 8.52 -31.93 -9.57
C PRO A 39 7.21 -32.71 -9.48
N LYS A 40 7.31 -34.04 -9.68
CA LYS A 40 6.12 -34.91 -9.69
C LYS A 40 5.61 -35.17 -8.29
N ARG A 41 4.29 -35.08 -8.10
CA ARG A 41 3.62 -35.59 -6.91
C ARG A 41 3.72 -37.11 -6.87
N ILE A 42 4.13 -37.67 -5.72
CA ILE A 42 4.18 -39.11 -5.49
C ILE A 42 3.02 -39.50 -4.59
N ASN A 43 2.12 -40.37 -5.08
CA ASN A 43 0.91 -40.78 -4.37
C ASN A 43 0.05 -39.59 -3.88
N GLY A 44 -0.08 -38.55 -4.70
CA GLY A 44 -0.84 -37.34 -4.40
C GLY A 44 -0.12 -36.35 -3.44
N ARG A 45 1.02 -36.71 -2.88
CA ARG A 45 1.77 -35.86 -1.96
C ARG A 45 2.52 -34.75 -2.69
N VAL A 46 2.47 -33.55 -2.14
CA VAL A 46 3.24 -32.42 -2.64
C VAL A 46 4.73 -32.65 -2.42
N PRO A 47 5.59 -32.36 -3.39
CA PRO A 47 7.04 -32.41 -3.22
C PRO A 47 7.52 -31.46 -2.10
N VAL A 48 8.30 -32.02 -1.16
CA VAL A 48 8.97 -31.26 -0.11
C VAL A 48 10.45 -31.22 -0.45
N LEU A 49 10.97 -30.03 -0.69
CA LEU A 49 12.35 -29.79 -1.12
C LEU A 49 13.05 -28.82 -0.17
N THR A 50 14.40 -28.77 -0.22
CA THR A 50 15.12 -27.64 0.37
C THR A 50 14.88 -26.37 -0.48
N ALA A 51 15.16 -25.19 0.08
CA ALA A 51 15.01 -23.96 -0.69
C ALA A 51 15.95 -23.91 -1.90
N GLU A 52 17.18 -24.41 -1.75
CA GLU A 52 18.20 -24.51 -2.80
C GLU A 52 17.80 -25.47 -3.93
N GLU A 53 17.07 -26.54 -3.61
CA GLU A 53 16.50 -27.44 -4.61
C GLU A 53 15.29 -26.82 -5.32
N ALA A 54 14.42 -26.17 -4.55
CA ALA A 54 13.21 -25.55 -5.06
C ALA A 54 13.51 -24.46 -6.10
N VAL A 55 14.44 -23.56 -5.80
CA VAL A 55 14.76 -22.44 -6.70
C VAL A 55 15.41 -22.88 -8.02
N LYS A 56 15.91 -24.12 -8.15
CA LYS A 56 16.44 -24.66 -9.41
C LYS A 56 15.37 -24.78 -10.49
N TYR A 57 14.09 -24.84 -10.11
CA TYR A 57 12.98 -24.91 -11.05
C TYR A 57 12.59 -23.55 -11.67
N ILE A 58 13.25 -22.46 -11.27
CA ILE A 58 13.00 -21.13 -11.83
C ILE A 58 13.87 -20.92 -13.07
N PRO A 59 13.27 -20.82 -14.29
CA PRO A 59 14.00 -20.54 -15.51
C PRO A 59 14.32 -19.05 -15.69
N ASP A 60 15.17 -18.73 -16.66
CA ASP A 60 15.41 -17.36 -17.11
C ASP A 60 14.08 -16.70 -17.57
N GLU A 61 14.01 -15.38 -17.51
CA GLU A 61 12.86 -14.57 -17.94
C GLU A 61 11.53 -14.87 -17.21
N SER A 62 11.58 -15.57 -16.06
CA SER A 62 10.41 -15.79 -15.21
C SER A 62 9.83 -14.47 -14.67
N THR A 63 8.53 -14.46 -14.43
CA THR A 63 7.85 -13.40 -13.68
C THR A 63 7.52 -13.91 -12.28
N LEU A 64 8.32 -13.48 -11.32
CA LEU A 64 8.21 -13.87 -9.91
C LEU A 64 7.26 -12.94 -9.15
N CYS A 65 6.19 -13.48 -8.59
CA CYS A 65 5.33 -12.78 -7.64
C CYS A 65 5.71 -13.18 -6.21
N VAL A 66 6.02 -12.18 -5.37
CA VAL A 66 6.47 -12.41 -3.99
C VAL A 66 5.41 -11.92 -3.02
N LEU A 67 4.91 -12.83 -2.19
CA LEU A 67 4.04 -12.51 -1.06
C LEU A 67 4.86 -11.92 0.07
N GLY A 68 4.30 -10.95 0.78
CA GLY A 68 4.84 -10.45 2.02
C GLY A 68 4.48 -8.99 2.29
N ALA A 69 4.83 -8.51 3.48
CA ALA A 69 4.76 -7.11 3.87
C ALA A 69 5.95 -6.74 4.75
N GLY A 70 6.14 -5.45 5.01
CA GLY A 70 7.26 -4.94 5.78
C GLY A 70 7.48 -5.64 7.12
N GLY A 71 8.73 -5.73 7.55
CA GLY A 71 9.10 -6.38 8.80
C GLY A 71 9.13 -7.91 8.75
N GLY A 72 9.00 -8.53 7.57
CA GLY A 72 9.04 -9.98 7.38
C GLY A 72 7.70 -10.68 7.45
N ILE A 73 6.60 -9.94 7.49
CA ILE A 73 5.24 -10.49 7.48
C ILE A 73 5.05 -11.31 6.22
N LEU A 74 4.75 -12.61 6.35
CA LEU A 74 4.48 -13.54 5.26
C LEU A 74 5.59 -13.65 4.18
N GLU A 75 6.80 -13.19 4.45
CA GLU A 75 7.90 -13.30 3.50
C GLU A 75 8.52 -14.70 3.52
N ALA A 76 8.61 -15.34 2.35
CA ALA A 76 9.25 -16.64 2.16
C ALA A 76 10.79 -16.49 2.11
N THR A 77 11.39 -16.11 3.24
CA THR A 77 12.79 -15.67 3.36
C THR A 77 13.79 -16.70 2.85
N LYS A 78 13.57 -17.99 3.12
CA LYS A 78 14.45 -19.06 2.64
C LYS A 78 14.49 -19.18 1.13
N LEU A 79 13.32 -19.02 0.47
CA LEU A 79 13.25 -19.04 -0.99
C LEU A 79 13.93 -17.82 -1.61
N ILE A 80 13.76 -16.63 -1.02
CA ILE A 80 14.41 -15.40 -1.46
C ILE A 80 15.93 -15.51 -1.33
N GLU A 81 16.44 -15.95 -0.16
CA GLU A 81 17.85 -16.15 0.12
C GLU A 81 18.48 -17.19 -0.83
N ALA A 82 17.81 -18.33 -1.03
CA ALA A 82 18.28 -19.39 -1.93
C ALA A 82 18.35 -18.93 -3.40
N LEU A 83 17.37 -18.15 -3.86
CA LEU A 83 17.38 -17.58 -5.21
C LEU A 83 18.56 -16.60 -5.40
N ALA A 84 18.78 -15.75 -4.40
CA ALA A 84 19.91 -14.81 -4.39
C ALA A 84 21.25 -15.51 -4.45
N GLU A 85 21.44 -16.57 -3.66
CA GLU A 85 22.67 -17.34 -3.61
C GLU A 85 22.88 -18.17 -4.90
N ARG A 86 21.80 -18.77 -5.44
CA ARG A 86 21.86 -19.44 -6.73
C ARG A 86 22.37 -18.50 -7.82
N TYR A 87 21.85 -17.28 -7.89
CA TYR A 87 22.29 -16.31 -8.90
C TYR A 87 23.77 -15.92 -8.71
N LYS A 88 24.22 -15.67 -7.48
CA LYS A 88 25.62 -15.35 -7.19
C LYS A 88 26.57 -16.44 -7.69
N THR A 89 26.20 -17.70 -7.47
CA THR A 89 27.08 -18.85 -7.76
C THR A 89 27.00 -19.35 -9.21
N THR A 90 25.83 -19.25 -9.83
CA THR A 90 25.58 -19.86 -11.17
C THR A 90 25.29 -18.85 -12.27
N GLN A 91 25.03 -17.58 -11.94
CA GLN A 91 24.55 -16.52 -12.82
C GLN A 91 23.25 -16.91 -13.56
N THR A 92 22.40 -17.74 -12.92
CA THR A 92 21.05 -18.12 -13.38
C THR A 92 20.10 -18.17 -12.19
N PRO A 93 18.79 -17.86 -12.38
CA PRO A 93 18.16 -17.41 -13.62
C PRO A 93 18.57 -15.97 -13.98
N LYS A 94 18.30 -15.55 -15.24
CA LYS A 94 18.56 -14.19 -15.73
C LYS A 94 17.27 -13.51 -16.11
N ASN A 95 17.30 -12.17 -16.04
CA ASN A 95 16.25 -11.29 -16.61
C ASN A 95 14.85 -11.56 -16.04
N ILE A 96 14.72 -11.93 -14.77
CA ILE A 96 13.40 -12.13 -14.18
C ILE A 96 12.67 -10.80 -13.99
N GLY A 97 11.33 -10.84 -14.06
CA GLY A 97 10.46 -9.78 -13.58
C GLY A 97 10.06 -10.02 -12.14
N ILE A 98 9.85 -8.96 -11.37
CA ILE A 98 9.35 -9.03 -10.00
C ILE A 98 8.01 -8.32 -9.90
N ILE A 99 7.00 -8.97 -9.30
CA ILE A 99 5.74 -8.36 -8.89
C ILE A 99 5.63 -8.46 -7.37
N SER A 100 5.37 -7.33 -6.72
CA SER A 100 5.10 -7.26 -5.29
C SER A 100 4.04 -6.20 -5.00
N PRO A 101 2.81 -6.57 -4.64
CA PRO A 101 1.76 -5.60 -4.33
C PRO A 101 2.11 -4.71 -3.15
N THR A 102 2.78 -5.25 -2.13
CA THR A 102 3.19 -4.55 -0.92
C THR A 102 4.66 -4.16 -0.93
N GLY A 103 5.14 -3.52 0.14
CA GLY A 103 6.56 -3.33 0.39
C GLY A 103 7.10 -4.47 1.25
N LEU A 104 8.12 -5.16 0.77
CA LEU A 104 8.83 -6.23 1.48
C LEU A 104 10.14 -5.70 2.07
N GLY A 105 10.52 -6.20 3.25
CA GLY A 105 11.82 -5.91 3.83
C GLY A 105 11.79 -5.06 5.11
N ASP A 106 12.96 -4.59 5.48
CA ASP A 106 13.25 -3.87 6.74
C ASP A 106 13.85 -2.47 6.53
N ARG A 107 13.74 -1.95 5.32
CA ARG A 107 14.40 -0.71 4.85
C ARG A 107 15.94 -0.83 4.80
N ALA A 108 16.45 -2.05 4.74
CA ALA A 108 17.87 -2.35 4.65
C ALA A 108 18.12 -3.55 3.71
N GLU A 109 18.61 -4.66 4.24
CA GLU A 109 19.14 -5.78 3.45
C GLU A 109 18.13 -6.92 3.23
N ARG A 110 16.93 -6.87 3.84
CA ARG A 110 15.93 -7.95 3.80
C ARG A 110 14.85 -7.69 2.75
N GLY A 111 13.81 -8.53 2.74
CA GLY A 111 12.77 -8.49 1.72
C GLY A 111 13.29 -8.98 0.38
N ILE A 112 13.03 -8.23 -0.69
CA ILE A 112 13.56 -8.54 -2.03
C ILE A 112 14.95 -7.91 -2.29
N SER A 113 15.55 -7.20 -1.30
CA SER A 113 16.92 -6.67 -1.44
C SER A 113 17.96 -7.73 -1.82
N PRO A 114 17.96 -8.97 -1.29
CA PRO A 114 18.94 -9.99 -1.68
C PRO A 114 18.89 -10.39 -3.17
N ILE A 115 17.71 -10.40 -3.77
CA ILE A 115 17.53 -10.72 -5.19
C ILE A 115 17.62 -9.49 -6.11
N ALA A 116 17.76 -8.29 -5.58
CA ALA A 116 17.97 -7.07 -6.35
C ALA A 116 19.42 -7.02 -6.88
N GLN A 117 19.73 -7.89 -7.84
CA GLN A 117 21.05 -8.04 -8.44
C GLN A 117 20.98 -7.73 -9.95
N GLU A 118 21.96 -6.97 -10.46
CA GLU A 118 22.06 -6.65 -11.88
C GLU A 118 22.22 -7.93 -12.71
N GLY A 119 21.43 -8.09 -13.77
CA GLY A 119 21.37 -9.29 -14.60
C GLY A 119 20.42 -10.38 -14.09
N LEU A 120 20.14 -10.47 -12.78
CA LEU A 120 19.04 -11.29 -12.27
C LEU A 120 17.69 -10.62 -12.58
N VAL A 121 17.52 -9.36 -12.15
CA VAL A 121 16.27 -8.61 -12.34
C VAL A 121 16.35 -7.78 -13.62
N LYS A 122 15.31 -7.87 -14.46
CA LYS A 122 15.12 -7.05 -15.65
C LYS A 122 14.11 -5.93 -15.44
N TRP A 123 13.05 -6.21 -14.70
CA TRP A 123 11.99 -5.25 -14.39
C TRP A 123 11.32 -5.56 -13.06
N ALA A 124 10.70 -4.53 -12.48
CA ALA A 124 9.89 -4.68 -11.28
C ALA A 124 8.62 -3.83 -11.36
N LEU A 125 7.51 -4.40 -10.88
CA LEU A 125 6.21 -3.76 -10.72
C LEU A 125 5.79 -3.93 -9.26
N CYS A 126 5.98 -2.88 -8.47
CA CYS A 126 5.76 -2.94 -7.02
C CYS A 126 4.78 -1.85 -6.56
N GLY A 127 3.98 -2.15 -5.54
CA GLY A 127 3.15 -1.15 -4.87
C GLY A 127 3.98 -0.22 -3.99
N HIS A 128 4.96 -0.77 -3.27
CA HIS A 128 5.88 0.00 -2.43
C HIS A 128 7.33 -0.46 -2.64
N TRP A 129 8.28 0.50 -2.65
CA TRP A 129 9.68 0.25 -3.00
C TRP A 129 10.63 0.46 -1.82
N GLY A 130 10.36 1.44 -0.97
CA GLY A 130 11.30 1.90 0.05
C GLY A 130 11.60 0.91 1.19
N GLN A 131 10.87 -0.22 1.29
CA GLN A 131 11.18 -1.27 2.26
C GLN A 131 12.39 -2.14 1.85
N SER A 132 12.67 -2.23 0.53
CA SER A 132 13.81 -2.95 -0.05
C SER A 132 14.68 -1.98 -0.86
N PRO A 133 15.56 -1.21 -0.23
CA PRO A 133 16.28 -0.10 -0.88
C PRO A 133 17.14 -0.54 -2.07
N ARG A 134 17.68 -1.76 -2.09
CA ARG A 134 18.51 -2.23 -3.21
C ARG A 134 17.75 -2.32 -4.54
N ILE A 135 16.46 -2.71 -4.52
CA ILE A 135 15.67 -2.72 -5.76
C ILE A 135 15.36 -1.29 -6.22
N SER A 136 15.12 -0.36 -5.27
CA SER A 136 14.97 1.06 -5.57
C SER A 136 16.24 1.65 -6.19
N GLU A 137 17.42 1.31 -5.67
CA GLU A 137 18.72 1.75 -6.21
C GLU A 137 18.93 1.27 -7.65
N LEU A 138 18.59 0.03 -8.00
CA LEU A 138 18.65 -0.46 -9.39
C LEU A 138 17.73 0.36 -10.32
N ALA A 139 16.54 0.72 -9.86
CA ALA A 139 15.61 1.55 -10.60
C ALA A 139 16.11 3.00 -10.75
N GLU A 140 16.59 3.61 -9.66
CA GLU A 140 17.16 4.97 -9.62
C GLU A 140 18.39 5.10 -10.55
N GLN A 141 19.18 4.03 -10.68
CA GLN A 141 20.35 3.96 -11.56
C GLN A 141 20.02 3.57 -13.01
N ASN A 142 18.74 3.45 -13.36
CA ASN A 142 18.31 3.00 -14.69
C ASN A 142 18.86 1.61 -15.10
N LYS A 143 18.99 0.67 -14.13
CA LYS A 143 19.48 -0.69 -14.37
C LYS A 143 18.36 -1.69 -14.68
N ILE A 144 17.15 -1.37 -14.24
CA ILE A 144 15.93 -2.18 -14.44
C ILE A 144 14.78 -1.28 -14.89
N PHE A 145 13.81 -1.83 -15.63
CA PHE A 145 12.54 -1.16 -15.86
C PHE A 145 11.74 -1.15 -14.56
N ALA A 146 11.14 -0.02 -14.22
CA ALA A 146 10.52 0.18 -12.91
C ALA A 146 9.13 0.80 -13.03
N TYR A 147 8.15 0.13 -12.43
CA TYR A 147 6.76 0.57 -12.36
C TYR A 147 6.29 0.59 -10.90
N ASN A 148 5.53 1.63 -10.54
CA ASN A 148 4.84 1.67 -9.27
C ASN A 148 3.34 1.86 -9.52
N TYR A 149 2.54 0.94 -9.03
CA TYR A 149 1.08 1.00 -9.11
C TYR A 149 0.47 1.01 -7.71
N PRO A 150 -0.78 1.50 -7.57
CA PRO A 150 -1.51 1.41 -6.32
C PRO A 150 -1.61 -0.06 -5.87
N GLN A 151 -1.41 -0.30 -4.59
CA GLN A 151 -1.35 -1.66 -4.01
C GLN A 151 -2.64 -2.45 -4.23
N GLY A 152 -3.80 -1.78 -4.05
CA GLY A 152 -5.11 -2.40 -4.27
C GLY A 152 -5.35 -2.73 -5.74
N VAL A 153 -4.91 -1.86 -6.64
CA VAL A 153 -4.96 -2.14 -8.08
C VAL A 153 -4.12 -3.36 -8.41
N LEU A 154 -2.90 -3.49 -7.84
CA LEU A 154 -2.03 -4.65 -8.10
C LEU A 154 -2.65 -5.97 -7.64
N THR A 155 -3.22 -6.03 -6.44
CA THR A 155 -3.86 -7.26 -5.97
C THR A 155 -5.12 -7.61 -6.79
N GLN A 156 -5.89 -6.60 -7.25
CA GLN A 156 -7.00 -6.82 -8.19
C GLN A 156 -6.52 -7.28 -9.57
N MET A 157 -5.38 -6.78 -10.07
CA MET A 157 -4.76 -7.26 -11.30
C MET A 157 -4.34 -8.73 -11.20
N LEU A 158 -3.82 -9.18 -10.05
CA LEU A 158 -3.53 -10.60 -9.81
C LEU A 158 -4.78 -11.45 -9.88
N ARG A 159 -5.91 -10.98 -9.30
CA ARG A 159 -7.21 -11.65 -9.42
C ARG A 159 -7.71 -11.70 -10.87
N ALA A 160 -7.55 -10.61 -11.61
CA ALA A 160 -7.86 -10.57 -13.04
C ALA A 160 -6.97 -11.54 -13.84
N SER A 161 -5.68 -11.61 -13.51
CA SER A 161 -4.73 -12.57 -14.09
C SER A 161 -5.13 -14.01 -13.82
N ALA A 162 -5.53 -14.33 -12.59
CA ALA A 162 -6.05 -15.66 -12.23
C ALA A 162 -7.28 -16.05 -13.07
N ALA A 163 -8.11 -15.10 -13.45
CA ALA A 163 -9.31 -15.30 -14.27
C ALA A 163 -9.04 -15.13 -15.78
N HIS A 164 -7.79 -14.99 -16.21
CA HIS A 164 -7.36 -14.71 -17.60
C HIS A 164 -8.05 -13.47 -18.20
N GLN A 165 -8.37 -12.48 -17.37
CA GLN A 165 -8.88 -11.18 -17.85
C GLN A 165 -7.71 -10.32 -18.38
N PRO A 166 -7.93 -9.55 -19.45
CA PRO A 166 -6.85 -8.77 -20.07
C PRO A 166 -6.38 -7.58 -19.24
N GLY A 167 -7.16 -7.16 -18.23
CA GLY A 167 -6.88 -6.04 -17.35
C GLY A 167 -8.09 -5.69 -16.50
N ILE A 168 -7.94 -4.61 -15.75
CA ILE A 168 -9.01 -4.04 -14.93
C ILE A 168 -9.26 -2.59 -15.32
N LEU A 169 -10.51 -2.15 -15.17
CA LEU A 169 -10.92 -0.75 -15.29
C LEU A 169 -11.12 -0.19 -13.89
N SER A 170 -10.53 0.97 -13.62
CA SER A 170 -10.63 1.62 -12.31
C SER A 170 -10.52 3.14 -12.43
N GLU A 171 -11.16 3.87 -11.54
CA GLU A 171 -10.95 5.32 -11.38
C GLU A 171 -9.76 5.62 -10.44
N ILE A 172 -9.23 4.60 -9.78
CA ILE A 172 -8.08 4.73 -8.87
C ILE A 172 -6.86 5.17 -9.67
N GLY A 173 -6.26 6.27 -9.27
CA GLY A 173 -5.07 6.83 -9.91
C GLY A 173 -5.33 7.96 -10.92
N LEU A 174 -6.58 8.26 -11.29
CA LEU A 174 -6.88 9.42 -12.16
C LEU A 174 -6.27 10.70 -11.59
N GLY A 175 -5.59 11.46 -12.44
CA GLY A 175 -4.92 12.73 -12.11
C GLY A 175 -3.63 12.58 -11.30
N THR A 176 -3.21 11.37 -10.92
CA THR A 176 -1.95 11.10 -10.22
C THR A 176 -0.83 10.74 -11.22
N PHE A 177 0.37 10.41 -10.72
CA PHE A 177 1.50 9.99 -11.57
C PHE A 177 1.23 8.66 -12.31
N VAL A 178 0.29 7.82 -11.85
CA VAL A 178 -0.08 6.59 -12.58
C VAL A 178 -1.02 6.86 -13.76
N ASP A 179 -1.64 8.03 -13.82
CA ASP A 179 -2.42 8.46 -14.98
C ASP A 179 -1.50 8.53 -16.22
N PRO A 180 -1.84 7.92 -17.37
CA PRO A 180 -0.99 7.92 -18.56
C PRO A 180 -0.77 9.32 -19.16
N ARG A 181 -1.61 10.30 -18.82
CA ARG A 181 -1.40 11.71 -19.17
C ARG A 181 -0.22 12.35 -18.42
N ASN A 182 0.19 11.73 -17.31
CA ASN A 182 1.36 12.08 -16.51
C ASN A 182 2.48 11.06 -16.77
N GLN A 183 2.89 10.27 -15.77
CA GLN A 183 3.99 9.30 -15.89
C GLN A 183 3.53 7.88 -16.26
N GLY A 184 2.22 7.53 -16.12
CA GLY A 184 1.71 6.19 -16.38
C GLY A 184 2.30 5.12 -15.46
N GLY A 185 2.64 5.50 -14.22
CA GLY A 185 3.24 4.62 -13.23
C GLY A 185 4.70 4.27 -13.46
N LYS A 186 5.37 4.89 -14.45
CA LYS A 186 6.80 4.69 -14.77
C LYS A 186 7.67 5.51 -13.82
N LEU A 187 8.72 4.90 -13.26
CA LEU A 187 9.54 5.51 -12.22
C LEU A 187 10.90 6.05 -12.70
N ASN A 188 11.35 5.65 -13.90
CA ASN A 188 12.67 6.02 -14.41
C ASN A 188 12.69 6.18 -15.93
N ASP A 189 13.81 6.74 -16.45
CA ASP A 189 13.92 7.17 -17.83
C ASP A 189 13.96 6.04 -18.86
N ILE A 190 14.40 4.84 -18.48
CA ILE A 190 14.47 3.69 -19.39
C ILE A 190 13.13 2.97 -19.52
N THR A 191 12.21 3.16 -18.58
CA THR A 191 10.88 2.56 -18.63
C THR A 191 9.98 3.35 -19.58
N LYS A 192 9.70 2.80 -20.75
CA LYS A 192 8.96 3.50 -21.82
C LYS A 192 7.61 2.87 -22.15
N GLU A 193 7.44 1.57 -21.92
CA GLU A 193 6.20 0.88 -22.26
C GLU A 193 5.04 1.34 -21.40
N ASP A 194 3.89 1.61 -22.03
CA ASP A 194 2.66 1.97 -21.35
C ASP A 194 1.86 0.70 -21.03
N LEU A 195 1.71 0.43 -19.73
CA LEU A 195 0.88 -0.65 -19.21
C LEU A 195 -0.48 -0.14 -18.69
N ILE A 196 -0.70 1.18 -18.74
CA ILE A 196 -1.94 1.86 -18.35
C ILE A 196 -2.44 2.67 -19.53
N SER A 197 -3.74 2.61 -19.79
CA SER A 197 -4.41 3.41 -20.81
C SER A 197 -5.61 4.15 -20.24
N LEU A 198 -5.88 5.34 -20.77
CA LEU A 198 -7.12 6.07 -20.47
C LEU A 198 -8.24 5.53 -21.36
N VAL A 199 -9.38 5.20 -20.77
CA VAL A 199 -10.56 4.69 -21.46
C VAL A 199 -11.78 5.53 -21.08
N ASN A 200 -12.56 5.96 -22.05
CA ASN A 200 -13.85 6.58 -21.79
C ASN A 200 -14.97 5.56 -22.04
N LEU A 201 -15.77 5.30 -21.02
CA LEU A 201 -16.95 4.45 -21.11
C LEU A 201 -18.18 5.28 -20.72
N GLU A 202 -19.12 5.43 -21.65
CA GLU A 202 -20.38 6.15 -21.42
C GLU A 202 -20.20 7.57 -20.88
N GLY A 203 -19.14 8.25 -21.31
CA GLY A 203 -18.82 9.62 -20.89
C GLY A 203 -18.00 9.74 -19.62
N LYS A 204 -17.65 8.63 -18.96
CA LYS A 204 -16.83 8.60 -17.75
C LYS A 204 -15.43 8.05 -18.04
N GLU A 205 -14.40 8.71 -17.51
CA GLU A 205 -13.00 8.31 -17.66
C GLU A 205 -12.62 7.21 -16.66
N TYR A 206 -11.87 6.22 -17.15
CA TYR A 206 -11.28 5.14 -16.37
C TYR A 206 -9.84 4.92 -16.80
N LEU A 207 -9.02 4.45 -15.90
CA LEU A 207 -7.72 3.86 -16.19
C LEU A 207 -7.91 2.36 -16.46
N TYR A 208 -7.41 1.89 -17.59
CA TYR A 208 -7.31 0.47 -17.90
C TYR A 208 -5.89 0.01 -17.55
N TYR A 209 -5.77 -0.80 -16.52
CA TYR A 209 -4.53 -1.43 -16.08
C TYR A 209 -4.39 -2.79 -16.75
N LYS A 210 -3.43 -2.93 -17.65
CA LYS A 210 -3.16 -4.19 -18.34
C LYS A 210 -2.65 -5.23 -17.37
N THR A 211 -3.20 -6.44 -17.44
CA THR A 211 -2.77 -7.56 -16.59
C THR A 211 -1.36 -8.01 -16.95
N VAL A 212 -0.55 -8.26 -15.92
CA VAL A 212 0.75 -8.92 -16.03
C VAL A 212 0.61 -10.31 -15.44
N ALA A 213 0.99 -11.34 -16.19
CA ALA A 213 0.84 -12.73 -15.82
C ALA A 213 2.07 -13.24 -15.04
N PRO A 214 2.00 -13.46 -13.72
CA PRO A 214 3.08 -14.11 -12.99
C PRO A 214 3.12 -15.61 -13.31
N ASN A 215 4.33 -16.18 -13.27
CA ASN A 215 4.53 -17.61 -13.53
C ASN A 215 5.42 -18.31 -12.49
N VAL A 216 5.92 -17.58 -11.48
CA VAL A 216 6.53 -18.13 -10.27
C VAL A 216 5.94 -17.42 -9.08
N ALA A 217 5.55 -18.16 -8.02
CA ALA A 217 5.11 -17.60 -6.76
C ALA A 217 6.04 -18.02 -5.63
N PHE A 218 6.41 -17.04 -4.80
CA PHE A 218 6.91 -17.28 -3.45
C PHE A 218 5.82 -16.88 -2.48
N ILE A 219 5.21 -17.89 -1.82
CA ILE A 219 4.20 -17.69 -0.78
C ILE A 219 4.65 -18.33 0.54
N ARG A 220 4.03 -17.91 1.63
CA ARG A 220 4.30 -18.44 2.95
C ARG A 220 3.00 -18.73 3.70
N ALA A 221 3.04 -19.78 4.54
CA ALA A 221 1.95 -20.16 5.44
C ALA A 221 2.52 -20.74 6.74
N THR A 222 1.67 -21.08 7.72
CA THR A 222 2.13 -21.71 8.97
C THR A 222 2.26 -23.21 8.82
N THR A 223 1.14 -23.90 8.52
CA THR A 223 1.06 -25.35 8.49
C THR A 223 0.60 -25.84 7.12
N CYS A 224 1.24 -26.87 6.61
CA CYS A 224 0.84 -27.53 5.38
C CYS A 224 0.62 -29.02 5.62
N ASP A 225 -0.41 -29.60 5.01
CA ASP A 225 -0.56 -31.06 5.01
C ASP A 225 0.23 -31.71 3.87
N SER A 226 0.29 -33.06 3.88
CA SER A 226 1.05 -33.80 2.87
C SER A 226 0.53 -33.70 1.44
N GLU A 227 -0.64 -33.11 1.20
CA GLU A 227 -1.19 -32.85 -0.13
C GLU A 227 -1.04 -31.38 -0.56
N GLY A 228 -0.50 -30.49 0.30
CA GLY A 228 -0.27 -29.10 0.00
C GLY A 228 -1.34 -28.13 0.51
N TYR A 229 -2.36 -28.60 1.23
CA TYR A 229 -3.35 -27.72 1.85
C TYR A 229 -2.74 -26.98 3.02
N ALA A 230 -2.92 -25.65 3.10
CA ALA A 230 -2.21 -24.83 4.08
C ALA A 230 -3.12 -23.90 4.88
N THR A 231 -2.70 -23.66 6.13
CA THR A 231 -3.33 -22.78 7.12
C THR A 231 -2.36 -21.74 7.62
N PHE A 232 -2.87 -20.65 8.22
CA PHE A 232 -2.12 -19.44 8.61
C PHE A 232 -2.26 -19.11 10.09
N GLU A 233 -2.46 -20.10 10.94
CA GLU A 233 -2.81 -19.92 12.35
C GLU A 233 -1.79 -19.12 13.16
N ASP A 234 -0.50 -19.22 12.84
CA ASP A 234 0.55 -18.46 13.52
C ASP A 234 0.97 -17.20 12.73
N GLU A 235 0.39 -16.95 11.54
CA GLU A 235 0.68 -15.76 10.75
C GLU A 235 -0.17 -14.56 11.21
N VAL A 236 0.32 -13.36 10.91
CA VAL A 236 -0.31 -12.11 11.34
C VAL A 236 -1.55 -11.77 10.51
N MET A 237 -1.57 -12.18 9.25
CA MET A 237 -2.61 -11.88 8.26
C MET A 237 -2.54 -12.86 7.09
N TYR A 238 -3.35 -12.64 6.04
CA TYR A 238 -3.37 -13.47 4.83
C TYR A 238 -2.76 -12.77 3.61
N LEU A 239 -2.81 -11.43 3.59
CA LEU A 239 -2.48 -10.62 2.42
C LEU A 239 -3.25 -11.10 1.18
N ASP A 240 -2.54 -11.30 0.08
CA ASP A 240 -3.03 -11.79 -1.21
C ASP A 240 -2.50 -13.20 -1.57
N ALA A 241 -2.18 -14.02 -0.55
CA ALA A 241 -1.59 -15.35 -0.72
C ALA A 241 -2.38 -16.27 -1.67
N LEU A 242 -3.71 -16.32 -1.51
CA LEU A 242 -4.58 -17.16 -2.35
C LEU A 242 -4.56 -16.66 -3.81
N VAL A 243 -4.76 -15.37 -4.01
CA VAL A 243 -4.82 -14.76 -5.34
C VAL A 243 -3.50 -14.91 -6.11
N ILE A 244 -2.36 -14.78 -5.43
CA ILE A 244 -1.03 -15.04 -6.03
C ILE A 244 -0.92 -16.51 -6.47
N ALA A 245 -1.31 -17.45 -5.60
CA ALA A 245 -1.25 -18.87 -5.92
C ALA A 245 -2.15 -19.23 -7.12
N GLU A 246 -3.38 -18.70 -7.16
CA GLU A 246 -4.32 -18.88 -8.27
C GLU A 246 -3.79 -18.28 -9.58
N ALA A 247 -3.27 -17.04 -9.53
CA ALA A 247 -2.74 -16.37 -10.71
C ALA A 247 -1.57 -17.16 -11.32
N VAL A 248 -0.61 -17.57 -10.51
CA VAL A 248 0.56 -18.32 -11.00
C VAL A 248 0.15 -19.70 -11.49
N HIS A 249 -0.71 -20.42 -10.77
CA HIS A 249 -1.18 -21.75 -11.16
C HIS A 249 -1.91 -21.71 -12.52
N ASN A 250 -2.86 -20.79 -12.67
CA ASN A 250 -3.69 -20.68 -13.88
C ASN A 250 -2.89 -20.19 -15.09
N ASN A 251 -1.83 -19.41 -14.89
CA ASN A 251 -0.88 -19.05 -15.95
C ASN A 251 0.15 -20.16 -16.29
N GLY A 252 -0.06 -21.39 -15.77
CA GLY A 252 0.82 -22.54 -16.04
C GLY A 252 2.16 -22.50 -15.30
N GLY A 253 2.31 -21.60 -14.34
CA GLY A 253 3.53 -21.39 -13.56
C GLY A 253 3.73 -22.37 -12.41
N ILE A 254 4.68 -22.09 -11.52
CA ILE A 254 5.07 -22.90 -10.38
C ILE A 254 4.88 -22.14 -9.06
N VAL A 255 4.12 -22.73 -8.13
CA VAL A 255 3.86 -22.16 -6.80
C VAL A 255 4.76 -22.85 -5.78
N MET A 256 5.66 -22.08 -5.17
CA MET A 256 6.56 -22.51 -4.11
C MET A 256 6.12 -21.91 -2.79
N MET A 257 5.82 -22.76 -1.82
CA MET A 257 5.31 -22.34 -0.52
C MET A 257 6.27 -22.71 0.61
N GLN A 258 6.72 -21.71 1.36
CA GLN A 258 7.46 -21.90 2.61
C GLN A 258 6.47 -22.08 3.77
N VAL A 259 6.70 -23.05 4.64
CA VAL A 259 5.88 -23.31 5.82
C VAL A 259 6.73 -23.63 7.04
N GLN A 260 6.20 -23.36 8.23
CA GLN A 260 6.87 -23.70 9.47
C GLN A 260 6.85 -25.20 9.75
N LYS A 261 5.73 -25.87 9.45
CA LYS A 261 5.53 -27.30 9.81
C LYS A 261 4.64 -28.04 8.82
N MET A 262 4.84 -29.35 8.76
CA MET A 262 4.04 -30.29 7.98
C MET A 262 3.20 -31.19 8.89
N VAL A 263 1.96 -31.50 8.45
CA VAL A 263 1.06 -32.44 9.14
C VAL A 263 0.58 -33.55 8.21
N LYS A 264 -0.12 -34.53 8.76
CA LYS A 264 -0.71 -35.63 7.97
C LYS A 264 -1.87 -35.11 7.12
N LYS A 265 -2.12 -35.79 5.99
CA LYS A 265 -3.29 -35.58 5.13
C LYS A 265 -4.59 -35.48 5.94
N ALA A 266 -5.44 -34.50 5.56
CA ALA A 266 -6.80 -34.32 6.07
C ALA A 266 -6.90 -34.13 7.61
N THR A 267 -5.86 -33.57 8.24
CA THR A 267 -5.88 -33.20 9.67
C THR A 267 -6.18 -31.73 9.90
N LEU A 268 -6.13 -30.91 8.85
CA LEU A 268 -6.45 -29.48 8.94
C LEU A 268 -7.98 -29.27 8.91
N HIS A 269 -8.45 -28.29 9.68
CA HIS A 269 -9.87 -27.93 9.64
C HIS A 269 -10.20 -27.26 8.28
N PRO A 270 -11.20 -27.73 7.51
CA PRO A 270 -11.40 -27.28 6.12
C PRO A 270 -11.71 -25.78 6.00
N LYS A 271 -12.34 -25.15 7.01
CA LYS A 271 -12.58 -23.70 7.04
C LYS A 271 -11.33 -22.87 7.39
N ALA A 272 -10.30 -23.49 7.97
CA ALA A 272 -9.03 -22.81 8.27
C ALA A 272 -8.04 -22.91 7.10
N VAL A 273 -8.27 -23.80 6.14
CA VAL A 273 -7.45 -23.91 4.93
C VAL A 273 -7.66 -22.67 4.07
N ARG A 274 -6.56 -21.93 3.81
CA ARG A 274 -6.57 -20.73 2.97
C ARG A 274 -5.96 -20.98 1.58
N ILE A 275 -5.02 -21.92 1.48
CA ILE A 275 -4.43 -22.32 0.20
C ILE A 275 -4.80 -23.77 -0.09
N PRO A 276 -5.60 -24.03 -1.13
CA PRO A 276 -5.90 -25.38 -1.60
C PRO A 276 -4.65 -26.09 -2.13
N GLY A 277 -4.49 -27.36 -1.76
CA GLY A 277 -3.26 -28.11 -2.06
C GLY A 277 -2.97 -28.28 -3.55
N TYR A 278 -3.99 -28.29 -4.41
CA TYR A 278 -3.81 -28.41 -5.86
C TYR A 278 -3.12 -27.19 -6.50
N LEU A 279 -3.10 -26.05 -5.80
CA LEU A 279 -2.39 -24.86 -6.27
C LEU A 279 -0.88 -24.91 -6.00
N VAL A 280 -0.41 -25.76 -5.07
CA VAL A 280 0.97 -25.77 -4.59
C VAL A 280 1.79 -26.84 -5.31
N ASP A 281 2.92 -26.47 -5.89
CA ASP A 281 3.82 -27.39 -6.60
C ASP A 281 4.99 -27.85 -5.73
N ILE A 282 5.53 -27.00 -4.89
CA ILE A 282 6.68 -27.28 -4.00
C ILE A 282 6.41 -26.70 -2.61
N VAL A 283 6.76 -27.47 -1.58
CA VAL A 283 6.79 -27.01 -0.19
C VAL A 283 8.23 -27.00 0.31
N VAL A 284 8.59 -25.89 0.97
CA VAL A 284 9.85 -25.73 1.70
C VAL A 284 9.54 -25.60 3.18
N VAL A 285 10.13 -26.45 4.04
CA VAL A 285 9.88 -26.42 5.48
C VAL A 285 10.97 -25.65 6.18
N ASP A 286 10.60 -24.59 6.90
CA ASP A 286 11.48 -23.80 7.77
C ASP A 286 10.94 -23.78 9.21
N PRO A 287 11.35 -24.70 10.08
CA PRO A 287 10.90 -24.74 11.47
C PRO A 287 11.30 -23.49 12.30
N ALA A 288 12.27 -22.71 11.81
CA ALA A 288 12.74 -21.49 12.43
C ALA A 288 12.02 -20.23 11.93
N GLN A 289 11.00 -20.38 11.08
CA GLN A 289 10.18 -19.28 10.57
C GLN A 289 9.60 -18.44 11.72
N THR A 290 9.74 -17.12 11.64
CA THR A 290 9.22 -16.16 12.61
C THR A 290 8.17 -15.28 11.97
N GLN A 291 7.20 -14.78 12.74
CA GLN A 291 6.16 -13.86 12.23
C GLN A 291 6.76 -12.55 11.70
N LEU A 292 7.76 -12.03 12.40
CA LEU A 292 8.46 -10.78 12.11
C LEU A 292 9.98 -11.01 12.18
N TYR A 293 10.75 -10.18 11.50
CA TYR A 293 12.21 -10.23 11.58
C TYR A 293 12.72 -10.00 13.00
N GLY A 294 13.55 -10.93 13.49
CA GLY A 294 14.15 -10.84 14.81
C GLY A 294 13.16 -10.93 15.97
N GLY A 295 11.90 -11.23 15.69
CA GLY A 295 10.87 -11.43 16.70
C GLY A 295 10.88 -12.83 17.33
N ALA A 296 10.01 -13.05 18.30
CA ALA A 296 9.68 -14.38 18.78
C ALA A 296 9.12 -15.24 17.63
N PRO A 297 9.30 -16.57 17.65
CA PRO A 297 8.73 -17.42 16.59
C PRO A 297 7.22 -17.20 16.40
N VAL A 298 6.47 -17.09 17.49
CA VAL A 298 5.03 -16.78 17.47
C VAL A 298 4.71 -15.81 18.61
N ASN A 299 4.15 -14.67 18.26
CA ASN A 299 3.50 -13.75 19.20
C ASN A 299 1.97 -13.91 19.05
N ARG A 300 1.35 -14.53 20.05
CA ARG A 300 -0.07 -14.90 20.00
C ARG A 300 -1.03 -13.71 20.11
N PHE A 301 -0.53 -12.54 20.48
CA PHE A 301 -1.33 -11.31 20.50
C PHE A 301 -1.53 -10.73 19.09
N ILE A 302 -0.56 -10.90 18.19
CA ILE A 302 -0.66 -10.42 16.80
C ILE A 302 -1.17 -11.50 15.83
N SER A 303 -1.15 -12.80 16.22
CA SER A 303 -1.88 -13.83 15.46
C SER A 303 -3.37 -13.88 15.79
N GLY A 304 -3.80 -13.18 16.85
CA GLY A 304 -5.20 -13.12 17.27
C GLY A 304 -5.64 -14.21 18.24
N ASP A 305 -4.72 -15.08 18.70
CA ASP A 305 -5.04 -16.14 19.67
C ASP A 305 -5.30 -15.60 21.08
N PHE A 306 -4.59 -14.52 21.46
CA PHE A 306 -4.69 -13.87 22.77
C PHE A 306 -5.09 -12.42 22.61
N THR A 307 -5.84 -11.92 23.58
CA THR A 307 -6.17 -10.51 23.74
C THR A 307 -5.37 -9.90 24.89
N LEU A 308 -4.86 -8.69 24.69
CA LEU A 308 -4.33 -7.88 25.80
C LEU A 308 -5.49 -7.37 26.63
N ASP A 309 -5.30 -7.35 27.95
CA ASP A 309 -6.25 -6.72 28.87
C ASP A 309 -6.31 -5.21 28.60
N ASP A 310 -7.50 -4.69 28.43
CA ASP A 310 -7.77 -3.27 28.16
C ASP A 310 -7.60 -2.36 29.37
N SER A 311 -7.35 -2.94 30.56
CA SER A 311 -7.20 -2.19 31.80
C SER A 311 -5.97 -1.27 31.86
N GLU A 312 -4.93 -1.56 31.06
CA GLU A 312 -3.72 -0.74 30.98
C GLU A 312 -3.77 0.24 29.79
N ARG A 313 -4.28 1.44 30.03
CA ARG A 313 -4.17 2.54 29.08
C ARG A 313 -2.71 2.98 28.98
N VAL A 314 -2.08 2.69 27.84
CA VAL A 314 -0.71 3.13 27.58
C VAL A 314 -0.70 4.64 27.36
N LYS A 315 -0.06 5.38 28.27
CA LYS A 315 0.13 6.83 28.12
C LYS A 315 1.18 7.09 27.03
N ILE A 316 0.78 7.87 26.01
CA ILE A 316 1.69 8.28 24.94
C ILE A 316 2.43 9.55 25.39
N PRO A 317 3.76 9.62 25.21
CA PRO A 317 4.53 10.84 25.52
C PRO A 317 4.02 12.04 24.73
N LEU A 318 3.83 13.18 25.44
CA LEU A 318 3.44 14.44 24.82
C LEU A 318 4.57 14.97 23.94
N ASN A 319 4.31 15.08 22.66
CA ASN A 319 5.23 15.64 21.64
C ASN A 319 4.41 16.06 20.41
N GLN A 320 5.09 16.64 19.39
CA GLN A 320 4.42 17.08 18.17
C GLN A 320 3.62 15.98 17.45
N ARG A 321 4.03 14.71 17.53
CA ARG A 321 3.28 13.60 16.89
C ARG A 321 1.95 13.37 17.59
N LYS A 322 1.95 13.41 18.92
CA LYS A 322 0.73 13.28 19.73
C LYS A 322 -0.23 14.44 19.46
N VAL A 323 0.28 15.68 19.31
CA VAL A 323 -0.56 16.84 18.97
C VAL A 323 -1.26 16.62 17.63
N VAL A 324 -0.53 16.20 16.58
CA VAL A 324 -1.13 15.90 15.28
C VAL A 324 -2.17 14.79 15.37
N ALA A 325 -1.86 13.69 16.07
CA ALA A 325 -2.79 12.57 16.24
C ALA A 325 -4.05 12.96 17.03
N ARG A 326 -3.91 13.76 18.09
CA ARG A 326 -5.04 14.33 18.86
C ARG A 326 -5.93 15.23 18.01
N ARG A 327 -5.29 16.15 17.22
CA ARG A 327 -6.07 17.03 16.35
C ARG A 327 -6.75 16.23 15.23
N ALA A 328 -6.08 15.21 14.68
CA ALA A 328 -6.65 14.36 13.66
C ALA A 328 -7.85 13.54 14.17
N LEU A 329 -7.84 13.11 15.43
CA LEU A 329 -8.96 12.41 16.04
C LEU A 329 -10.26 13.25 16.06
N TYR A 330 -10.18 14.59 16.04
CA TYR A 330 -11.36 15.46 15.91
C TYR A 330 -12.13 15.31 14.59
N GLU A 331 -11.49 14.71 13.58
CA GLU A 331 -12.13 14.42 12.30
C GLU A 331 -12.91 13.09 12.29
N MET A 332 -12.79 12.28 13.35
CA MET A 332 -13.52 11.03 13.53
C MET A 332 -14.93 11.26 14.08
N LYS A 333 -15.86 10.39 13.71
CA LYS A 333 -17.25 10.35 14.24
C LYS A 333 -17.53 8.97 14.83
N LYS A 334 -18.53 8.88 15.71
CA LYS A 334 -19.03 7.60 16.21
C LYS A 334 -19.57 6.75 15.07
N GLY A 335 -19.28 5.45 15.12
CA GLY A 335 -19.70 4.48 14.12
C GLY A 335 -18.94 4.55 12.80
N ALA A 336 -18.03 5.51 12.62
CA ALA A 336 -17.26 5.65 11.39
C ALA A 336 -16.29 4.49 11.16
N ILE A 337 -16.06 4.18 9.88
CA ILE A 337 -15.02 3.22 9.45
C ILE A 337 -13.87 4.03 8.86
N GLY A 338 -12.70 3.92 9.49
CA GLY A 338 -11.50 4.64 9.09
C GLY A 338 -10.35 3.72 8.67
N ASN A 339 -9.42 4.27 7.88
CA ASN A 339 -8.12 3.66 7.63
C ASN A 339 -7.02 4.50 8.28
N VAL A 340 -6.00 3.86 8.84
CA VAL A 340 -4.77 4.51 9.30
C VAL A 340 -3.58 4.03 8.48
N GLY A 341 -2.82 5.01 7.96
CA GLY A 341 -1.56 4.78 7.27
C GLY A 341 -0.34 4.86 8.18
N VAL A 342 0.81 4.47 7.64
CA VAL A 342 2.13 4.52 8.32
C VAL A 342 2.55 5.95 8.63
N GLY A 343 3.19 6.16 9.76
CA GLY A 343 3.88 7.40 10.11
C GLY A 343 3.26 8.13 11.30
N ILE A 344 2.91 9.42 11.16
CA ILE A 344 2.26 10.16 12.26
C ILE A 344 0.83 9.67 12.46
N ALA A 345 0.18 9.27 11.39
CA ALA A 345 -1.19 8.77 11.40
C ALA A 345 -1.39 7.51 12.28
N ASP A 346 -0.36 6.64 12.38
CA ASP A 346 -0.44 5.41 13.19
C ASP A 346 -0.67 5.67 14.69
N GLY A 347 -0.40 6.89 15.17
CA GLY A 347 -0.66 7.30 16.55
C GLY A 347 -2.14 7.54 16.91
N ILE A 348 -3.05 7.64 15.92
CA ILE A 348 -4.45 8.02 16.15
C ILE A 348 -5.19 6.96 16.99
N GLY A 349 -5.00 5.68 16.67
CA GLY A 349 -5.59 4.58 17.45
C GLY A 349 -5.11 4.55 18.91
N LEU A 350 -3.83 4.87 19.13
CA LEU A 350 -3.27 4.95 20.49
C LEU A 350 -3.85 6.16 21.27
N VAL A 351 -4.00 7.30 20.60
CA VAL A 351 -4.64 8.49 21.19
C VAL A 351 -6.10 8.20 21.51
N ALA A 352 -6.84 7.59 20.60
CA ALA A 352 -8.24 7.23 20.84
C ALA A 352 -8.41 6.33 22.07
N ARG A 353 -7.49 5.36 22.26
CA ARG A 353 -7.45 4.49 23.42
C ARG A 353 -7.11 5.26 24.72
N GLU A 354 -6.13 6.18 24.66
CA GLU A 354 -5.82 7.06 25.81
C GLU A 354 -7.04 7.89 26.22
N GLU A 355 -7.82 8.38 25.27
CA GLU A 355 -9.06 9.14 25.47
C GLU A 355 -10.26 8.25 25.83
N GLY A 356 -10.19 6.93 25.63
CA GLY A 356 -11.25 5.97 25.96
C GLY A 356 -12.41 6.00 24.97
N CYS A 357 -12.15 6.31 23.70
CA CYS A 357 -13.14 6.33 22.61
C CYS A 357 -12.77 5.40 21.43
N ASP A 358 -11.79 4.52 21.59
CA ASP A 358 -11.33 3.59 20.54
C ASP A 358 -12.35 2.50 20.19
N GLU A 359 -13.36 2.28 21.02
CA GLU A 359 -14.47 1.36 20.72
C GLU A 359 -15.65 2.04 19.98
N ASP A 360 -15.67 3.36 19.92
CA ASP A 360 -16.76 4.12 19.31
C ASP A 360 -16.70 4.14 17.76
N PHE A 361 -15.64 3.61 17.14
CA PHE A 361 -15.43 3.55 15.69
C PHE A 361 -14.61 2.31 15.30
N VAL A 362 -14.40 2.10 14.02
CA VAL A 362 -13.59 0.97 13.52
C VAL A 362 -12.41 1.50 12.71
N LEU A 363 -11.18 1.19 13.13
CA LEU A 363 -9.99 1.37 12.31
C LEU A 363 -9.69 0.11 11.53
N THR A 364 -9.24 0.30 10.31
CA THR A 364 -8.82 -0.77 9.40
C THR A 364 -7.41 -0.49 8.87
N VAL A 365 -6.69 -1.55 8.53
CA VAL A 365 -5.43 -1.47 7.82
C VAL A 365 -5.61 -2.15 6.46
N GLU A 366 -5.08 -1.57 5.41
CA GLU A 366 -5.27 -2.02 4.02
C GLU A 366 -4.82 -3.46 3.78
N THR A 367 -3.90 -3.97 4.59
CA THR A 367 -3.39 -5.34 4.52
C THR A 367 -4.35 -6.40 5.06
N GLY A 368 -5.51 -6.00 5.61
CA GLY A 368 -6.60 -6.88 5.99
C GLY A 368 -7.10 -6.82 7.43
N PRO A 369 -6.32 -6.39 8.45
CA PRO A 369 -6.78 -6.29 9.83
C PRO A 369 -7.88 -5.25 10.02
N ILE A 370 -8.90 -5.62 10.82
CA ILE A 370 -10.03 -4.78 11.20
C ILE A 370 -10.07 -4.67 12.71
N GLY A 371 -10.11 -3.44 13.22
CA GLY A 371 -10.10 -3.14 14.65
C GLY A 371 -8.77 -3.45 15.33
N GLY A 372 -8.76 -3.30 16.65
CA GLY A 372 -7.57 -3.48 17.47
C GLY A 372 -6.60 -2.29 17.39
N ILE A 373 -5.39 -2.51 17.87
CA ILE A 373 -4.32 -1.52 17.98
C ILE A 373 -3.24 -1.86 16.96
N THR A 374 -3.01 -0.97 16.03
CA THR A 374 -1.97 -1.12 15.00
C THR A 374 -0.59 -0.96 15.62
N THR A 375 0.31 -1.91 15.38
CA THR A 375 1.72 -1.79 15.77
C THR A 375 2.43 -0.74 14.91
N GLN A 376 3.47 -0.12 15.48
CA GLN A 376 4.22 0.94 14.81
C GLN A 376 5.52 0.43 14.16
N GLY A 377 6.08 1.24 13.27
CA GLY A 377 7.39 0.98 12.67
C GLY A 377 7.38 -0.12 11.61
N VAL A 378 8.37 -1.02 11.66
CA VAL A 378 8.52 -2.10 10.65
C VAL A 378 7.44 -3.19 10.76
N ALA A 379 6.79 -3.31 11.92
CA ALA A 379 5.70 -4.24 12.15
C ALA A 379 4.31 -3.64 11.86
N PHE A 380 4.26 -2.49 11.21
CA PHE A 380 3.00 -1.85 10.84
C PHE A 380 2.10 -2.81 10.04
N GLY A 381 0.83 -2.86 10.40
CA GLY A 381 -0.14 -3.80 9.84
C GLY A 381 -0.38 -5.03 10.72
N ALA A 382 0.54 -5.35 11.67
CA ALA A 382 0.27 -6.33 12.70
C ALA A 382 -0.54 -5.67 13.82
N ASN A 383 -1.79 -6.05 14.00
CA ASN A 383 -2.66 -5.47 15.02
C ASN A 383 -2.78 -6.40 16.23
N VAL A 384 -2.88 -5.80 17.40
CA VAL A 384 -3.25 -6.50 18.65
C VAL A 384 -4.74 -6.29 18.91
N ASN A 385 -5.44 -7.29 19.46
CA ASN A 385 -6.89 -7.27 19.68
C ASN A 385 -7.69 -7.08 18.38
N THR A 386 -7.21 -7.65 17.27
CA THR A 386 -7.88 -7.60 15.98
C THR A 386 -9.24 -8.29 16.04
N ARG A 387 -10.28 -7.66 15.50
CA ARG A 387 -11.66 -8.22 15.47
C ARG A 387 -11.90 -9.15 14.29
N ALA A 388 -11.26 -8.87 13.15
CA ALA A 388 -11.30 -9.70 11.96
C ALA A 388 -10.07 -9.46 11.09
N ILE A 389 -9.73 -10.44 10.25
CA ILE A 389 -8.67 -10.35 9.25
C ILE A 389 -9.26 -10.77 7.91
N LEU A 390 -9.25 -9.88 6.94
CA LEU A 390 -9.67 -10.15 5.55
C LEU A 390 -8.46 -10.45 4.66
N ASP A 391 -8.72 -11.05 3.51
CA ASP A 391 -7.76 -11.03 2.41
C ASP A 391 -7.58 -9.58 1.93
N MET A 392 -6.34 -9.20 1.61
CA MET A 392 -6.01 -7.83 1.20
C MET A 392 -6.81 -7.38 -0.03
N THR A 393 -7.05 -8.28 -0.99
CA THR A 393 -7.87 -7.98 -2.17
C THR A 393 -9.29 -7.58 -1.80
N ALA A 394 -9.93 -8.30 -0.85
CA ALA A 394 -11.27 -7.99 -0.38
C ALA A 394 -11.31 -6.68 0.42
N GLN A 395 -10.26 -6.37 1.19
CA GLN A 395 -10.14 -5.12 1.90
C GLN A 395 -10.08 -3.92 0.93
N PHE A 396 -9.30 -4.04 -0.15
CA PHE A 396 -9.24 -3.00 -1.18
C PHE A 396 -10.52 -2.89 -2.00
N ASP A 397 -11.25 -3.98 -2.24
CA ASP A 397 -12.57 -3.89 -2.88
C ASP A 397 -13.53 -3.02 -2.06
N PHE A 398 -13.52 -3.18 -0.73
CA PHE A 398 -14.29 -2.34 0.18
C PHE A 398 -13.85 -0.86 0.10
N TYR A 399 -12.54 -0.59 0.08
CA TYR A 399 -12.03 0.77 -0.04
C TYR A 399 -12.39 1.41 -1.38
N HIS A 400 -12.14 0.71 -2.50
CA HIS A 400 -12.44 1.21 -3.85
C HIS A 400 -13.94 1.47 -4.04
N GLY A 401 -14.79 0.72 -3.35
CA GLY A 401 -16.25 0.92 -3.32
C GLY A 401 -16.71 2.13 -2.50
N GLY A 402 -15.78 2.90 -1.89
CA GLY A 402 -16.11 4.06 -1.05
C GLY A 402 -16.57 3.70 0.37
N GLY A 403 -16.12 2.55 0.89
CA GLY A 403 -16.49 2.06 2.22
C GLY A 403 -15.85 2.82 3.39
N LEU A 404 -14.86 3.68 3.13
CA LEU A 404 -14.20 4.48 4.17
C LEU A 404 -14.90 5.83 4.37
N ASP A 405 -15.27 6.12 5.61
CA ASP A 405 -15.77 7.44 6.01
C ASP A 405 -14.63 8.43 6.16
N VAL A 406 -13.48 7.98 6.67
CA VAL A 406 -12.29 8.80 6.85
C VAL A 406 -11.02 7.99 6.64
N CYS A 407 -9.99 8.61 6.07
CA CYS A 407 -8.65 8.04 6.04
C CYS A 407 -7.62 9.01 6.62
N TYR A 408 -6.61 8.43 7.29
CA TYR A 408 -5.50 9.17 7.87
C TYR A 408 -4.20 8.73 7.23
N LEU A 409 -3.59 9.62 6.46
CA LEU A 409 -2.39 9.35 5.67
C LEU A 409 -1.29 10.35 6.00
N SER A 410 -0.04 9.93 5.91
CA SER A 410 1.08 10.85 6.04
C SER A 410 1.43 11.48 4.70
N PHE A 411 2.07 12.67 4.71
CA PHE A 411 2.54 13.34 3.49
C PHE A 411 4.04 13.67 3.58
N ALA A 412 4.72 13.61 2.43
CA ALA A 412 6.09 14.10 2.31
C ALA A 412 6.11 15.55 1.85
N GLU A 413 5.38 15.87 0.78
CA GLU A 413 5.28 17.21 0.19
C GLU A 413 3.84 17.53 -0.17
N VAL A 414 3.46 18.81 -0.10
CA VAL A 414 2.15 19.36 -0.47
C VAL A 414 2.36 20.61 -1.30
N ASP A 415 1.63 20.81 -2.40
CA ASP A 415 1.68 22.06 -3.17
C ASP A 415 0.50 22.99 -2.90
N GLN A 416 0.54 24.20 -3.49
CA GLN A 416 -0.48 25.22 -3.32
C GLN A 416 -1.89 24.79 -3.81
N HIS A 417 -1.97 23.79 -4.68
CA HIS A 417 -3.22 23.22 -5.20
C HIS A 417 -3.72 22.01 -4.36
N GLY A 418 -3.08 21.74 -3.24
CA GLY A 418 -3.40 20.62 -2.37
C GLY A 418 -3.01 19.25 -2.92
N ASN A 419 -2.21 19.19 -3.96
CA ASN A 419 -1.64 17.92 -4.38
C ASN A 419 -0.64 17.41 -3.35
N VAL A 420 -0.50 16.08 -3.24
CA VAL A 420 0.44 15.45 -2.30
C VAL A 420 1.38 14.52 -3.06
N ASN A 421 2.65 14.52 -2.66
CA ASN A 421 3.66 13.57 -3.09
C ASN A 421 4.16 12.74 -1.89
N VAL A 422 4.23 11.40 -2.08
CA VAL A 422 4.83 10.46 -1.10
C VAL A 422 5.70 9.39 -1.76
N HIS A 423 5.64 9.23 -3.09
CA HIS A 423 6.21 8.07 -3.76
C HIS A 423 7.63 8.27 -4.27
N LYS A 424 8.01 9.51 -4.59
CA LYS A 424 9.35 9.82 -5.09
C LYS A 424 9.74 11.26 -4.77
N PHE A 425 10.81 11.45 -4.03
CA PHE A 425 11.33 12.77 -3.68
C PHE A 425 12.85 12.74 -3.53
N ASN A 426 13.50 13.86 -3.89
CA ASN A 426 14.96 13.96 -3.93
C ASN A 426 15.62 12.81 -4.72
N GLY A 427 15.00 12.35 -5.81
CA GLY A 427 15.50 11.25 -6.64
C GLY A 427 15.35 9.85 -6.03
N LYS A 428 14.81 9.73 -4.81
CA LYS A 428 14.62 8.47 -4.11
C LYS A 428 13.22 7.91 -4.35
N ILE A 429 13.15 6.65 -4.72
CA ILE A 429 11.91 5.92 -4.98
C ILE A 429 11.43 5.25 -3.69
N MET A 430 10.25 5.64 -3.22
CA MET A 430 9.61 5.06 -2.03
C MET A 430 8.41 4.20 -2.39
N GLY A 431 7.67 4.57 -3.44
CA GLY A 431 6.42 3.93 -3.83
C GLY A 431 5.22 4.35 -2.99
N THR A 432 4.02 4.05 -3.49
CA THR A 432 2.75 4.55 -2.93
C THR A 432 2.15 3.64 -1.87
N GLY A 433 2.42 2.32 -1.93
CA GLY A 433 1.60 1.36 -1.19
C GLY A 433 0.12 1.53 -1.53
N GLY A 434 -0.72 1.53 -0.51
CA GLY A 434 -2.17 1.75 -0.63
C GLY A 434 -2.60 3.22 -0.65
N PHE A 435 -1.66 4.18 -0.66
CA PHE A 435 -1.98 5.61 -0.51
C PHE A 435 -3.00 6.12 -1.54
N ILE A 436 -2.79 5.80 -2.83
CA ILE A 436 -3.69 6.23 -3.92
C ILE A 436 -5.05 5.55 -3.78
N ASP A 437 -5.06 4.24 -3.49
CA ASP A 437 -6.28 3.45 -3.33
C ASP A 437 -7.18 4.01 -2.22
N ILE A 438 -6.56 4.30 -1.08
CA ILE A 438 -7.24 4.76 0.13
C ILE A 438 -7.76 6.20 -0.05
N SER A 439 -6.91 7.09 -0.59
CA SER A 439 -7.26 8.51 -0.73
C SER A 439 -8.23 8.81 -1.89
N ALA A 440 -8.35 7.92 -2.88
CA ALA A 440 -9.18 8.17 -4.05
C ALA A 440 -10.69 8.16 -3.76
N THR A 441 -11.14 7.41 -2.75
CA THR A 441 -12.56 7.09 -2.52
C THR A 441 -13.04 7.35 -1.09
N SER A 442 -12.15 7.65 -0.14
CA SER A 442 -12.54 8.03 1.22
C SER A 442 -13.31 9.34 1.21
N ARG A 443 -14.43 9.41 1.96
CA ARG A 443 -15.28 10.63 2.01
C ARG A 443 -14.55 11.81 2.62
N LYS A 444 -13.73 11.54 3.65
CA LYS A 444 -12.85 12.54 4.28
C LYS A 444 -11.42 12.04 4.25
N ILE A 445 -10.50 12.91 3.86
CA ILE A 445 -9.07 12.63 3.78
C ILE A 445 -8.33 13.55 4.74
N VAL A 446 -7.59 12.98 5.66
CA VAL A 446 -6.82 13.68 6.67
C VAL A 446 -5.34 13.37 6.49
N PHE A 447 -4.62 14.32 5.93
CA PHE A 447 -3.18 14.23 5.82
C PHE A 447 -2.49 14.70 7.10
N CYS A 448 -1.65 13.85 7.69
CA CYS A 448 -0.97 14.07 8.96
C CYS A 448 0.54 14.21 8.75
N GLY A 449 1.14 15.29 9.22
CA GLY A 449 2.57 15.53 9.05
C GLY A 449 3.09 16.64 9.98
N THR A 450 4.37 16.96 9.86
CA THR A 450 4.92 18.21 10.41
C THR A 450 4.98 19.24 9.32
N LEU A 451 4.93 20.53 9.67
CA LEU A 451 4.99 21.62 8.67
C LEU A 451 6.33 21.62 7.92
N THR A 452 7.42 21.38 8.64
CA THR A 452 8.76 21.21 8.09
C THR A 452 9.39 19.90 8.59
N ALA A 453 10.45 19.44 7.95
CA ALA A 453 11.15 18.20 8.30
C ALA A 453 12.69 18.42 8.39
N GLY A 454 13.41 17.38 8.75
CA GLY A 454 14.86 17.42 8.76
C GLY A 454 15.45 18.20 9.95
N GLY A 455 15.11 17.79 11.17
CA GLY A 455 15.66 18.33 12.40
C GLY A 455 14.75 19.28 13.16
N LEU A 456 13.45 19.30 12.85
CA LEU A 456 12.44 20.03 13.63
C LEU A 456 12.47 19.59 15.10
N LYS A 457 12.54 20.55 16.02
CA LYS A 457 12.38 20.35 17.46
C LYS A 457 11.34 21.30 18.00
N THR A 458 10.46 20.77 18.80
CA THR A 458 9.37 21.51 19.45
C THR A 458 9.33 21.19 20.94
N GLU A 459 8.90 22.16 21.71
CA GLU A 459 8.45 21.96 23.09
C GLU A 459 6.94 22.09 23.11
N VAL A 460 6.28 21.08 23.69
CA VAL A 460 4.83 21.01 23.81
C VAL A 460 4.49 20.90 25.29
N GLY A 461 3.65 21.78 25.77
CA GLY A 461 3.23 21.78 27.17
C GLY A 461 2.46 23.02 27.54
N GLU A 462 1.84 23.02 28.71
CA GLU A 462 1.10 24.17 29.28
C GLU A 462 0.08 24.78 28.30
N GLY A 463 -0.52 23.94 27.46
CA GLY A 463 -1.53 24.34 26.48
C GLY A 463 -0.98 25.06 25.24
N SER A 464 0.32 24.99 24.96
CA SER A 464 0.95 25.69 23.86
C SER A 464 2.07 24.89 23.17
N LEU A 465 2.49 25.37 22.01
CA LEU A 465 3.62 24.87 21.23
C LEU A 465 4.70 25.97 21.11
N ARG A 466 5.96 25.60 21.31
CA ARG A 466 7.12 26.44 20.99
C ARG A 466 8.07 25.71 20.05
N ILE A 467 8.45 26.34 18.93
CA ILE A 467 9.44 25.82 18.00
C ILE A 467 10.82 26.24 18.52
N THR A 468 11.62 25.25 18.93
CA THR A 468 12.98 25.51 19.43
C THR A 468 14.05 25.35 18.35
N GLN A 469 13.74 24.57 17.32
CA GLN A 469 14.59 24.45 16.13
C GLN A 469 13.70 24.16 14.92
N GLU A 470 13.81 24.97 13.87
CA GLU A 470 13.08 24.74 12.63
C GLU A 470 13.67 23.60 11.81
N GLY A 471 12.80 22.88 11.08
CA GLY A 471 13.21 21.86 10.13
C GLY A 471 13.90 22.48 8.89
N ARG A 472 14.86 21.76 8.33
CA ARG A 472 15.63 22.24 7.17
C ARG A 472 14.92 21.98 5.83
N VAL A 473 13.89 21.11 5.83
CA VAL A 473 13.16 20.70 4.63
C VAL A 473 11.78 21.33 4.65
N THR A 474 11.53 22.16 3.65
CA THR A 474 10.20 22.71 3.37
C THR A 474 9.34 21.62 2.73
N LYS A 475 8.18 21.35 3.32
CA LYS A 475 7.24 20.35 2.83
C LYS A 475 6.09 20.94 2.03
N PHE A 476 5.75 22.21 2.27
CA PHE A 476 4.74 22.93 1.52
C PHE A 476 5.44 23.71 0.41
N VAL A 477 5.42 23.13 -0.81
CA VAL A 477 6.18 23.59 -1.98
C VAL A 477 5.27 24.30 -2.98
N GLU A 478 5.81 25.10 -3.89
CA GLU A 478 5.02 25.83 -4.87
C GLU A 478 4.31 24.91 -5.86
N SER A 479 5.02 23.88 -6.33
CA SER A 479 4.47 22.85 -7.24
C SER A 479 5.19 21.52 -7.04
N LEU A 480 4.49 20.42 -7.36
CA LEU A 480 5.03 19.08 -7.32
C LEU A 480 5.38 18.58 -8.72
N PRO A 481 6.57 17.98 -8.92
CA PRO A 481 6.93 17.37 -10.20
C PRO A 481 6.12 16.08 -10.48
N GLU A 482 5.73 15.37 -9.43
CA GLU A 482 4.96 14.13 -9.50
C GLU A 482 3.87 14.12 -8.42
N ILE A 483 2.66 13.70 -8.78
CA ILE A 483 1.47 13.79 -7.93
C ILE A 483 1.05 12.39 -7.50
N THR A 484 1.00 12.14 -6.18
CA THR A 484 0.46 10.90 -5.61
C THR A 484 -1.03 11.05 -5.24
N PHE A 485 -1.45 12.26 -4.84
CA PHE A 485 -2.85 12.63 -4.63
C PHE A 485 -3.14 13.92 -5.37
N SER A 486 -4.23 13.94 -6.14
CA SER A 486 -4.65 15.11 -6.91
C SER A 486 -5.72 15.91 -6.17
N GLY A 487 -5.36 17.13 -5.74
CA GLY A 487 -6.31 18.06 -5.12
C GLY A 487 -7.46 18.42 -6.08
N LYS A 488 -7.15 18.58 -7.37
CA LYS A 488 -8.18 18.85 -8.40
C LYS A 488 -9.23 17.73 -8.46
N VAL A 489 -8.78 16.47 -8.56
CA VAL A 489 -9.71 15.31 -8.62
C VAL A 489 -10.52 15.19 -7.33
N ALA A 490 -9.91 15.48 -6.18
CA ALA A 490 -10.61 15.46 -4.90
C ALA A 490 -11.73 16.50 -4.84
N LEU A 491 -11.49 17.73 -5.32
CA LEU A 491 -12.51 18.79 -5.42
C LEU A 491 -13.64 18.42 -6.39
N GLU A 492 -13.30 17.89 -7.57
CA GLU A 492 -14.28 17.43 -8.56
C GLU A 492 -15.19 16.32 -8.01
N ARG A 493 -14.69 15.51 -7.08
CA ARG A 493 -15.44 14.46 -6.38
C ARG A 493 -16.14 14.93 -5.11
N GLY A 494 -15.95 16.17 -4.70
CA GLY A 494 -16.53 16.73 -3.48
C GLY A 494 -15.97 16.13 -2.19
N LEU A 495 -14.70 15.68 -2.18
CA LEU A 495 -14.05 15.09 -1.02
C LEU A 495 -13.64 16.18 -0.01
N ASP A 496 -13.82 15.91 1.29
CA ASP A 496 -13.37 16.80 2.36
C ASP A 496 -11.91 16.50 2.70
N VAL A 497 -11.00 17.45 2.47
CA VAL A 497 -9.56 17.27 2.62
C VAL A 497 -8.97 18.19 3.68
N ARG A 498 -8.25 17.62 4.64
CA ARG A 498 -7.53 18.33 5.71
C ARG A 498 -6.05 17.99 5.67
N TYR A 499 -5.22 19.01 5.98
CA TYR A 499 -3.78 18.85 6.19
C TYR A 499 -3.48 19.32 7.60
N ILE A 500 -3.12 18.39 8.48
CA ILE A 500 -2.91 18.64 9.90
C ILE A 500 -1.42 18.55 10.21
N THR A 501 -0.88 19.65 10.74
CA THR A 501 0.49 19.70 11.25
C THR A 501 0.48 19.96 12.75
N GLU A 502 1.64 19.92 13.36
CA GLU A 502 1.80 20.20 14.79
C GLU A 502 1.47 21.66 15.15
N ARG A 503 1.43 22.57 14.18
CA ARG A 503 1.28 24.01 14.39
C ARG A 503 0.18 24.68 13.58
N ALA A 504 -0.32 24.04 12.53
CA ALA A 504 -1.31 24.61 11.62
C ALA A 504 -2.18 23.52 11.00
N VAL A 505 -3.43 23.85 10.73
CA VAL A 505 -4.38 23.01 10.00
C VAL A 505 -4.84 23.75 8.76
N PHE A 506 -4.83 23.05 7.63
CA PHE A 506 -5.30 23.59 6.35
C PHE A 506 -6.45 22.73 5.83
N THR A 507 -7.32 23.34 5.04
CA THR A 507 -8.37 22.69 4.24
C THR A 507 -8.19 23.04 2.77
N LEU A 508 -8.53 22.10 1.89
CA LEU A 508 -8.54 22.33 0.45
C LEU A 508 -9.88 22.95 0.04
N LYS A 509 -9.82 24.03 -0.71
CA LYS A 509 -10.96 24.68 -1.38
C LYS A 509 -10.63 24.91 -2.86
N GLU A 510 -11.62 25.37 -3.65
CA GLU A 510 -11.46 25.60 -5.10
C GLU A 510 -10.30 26.57 -5.45
N ASP A 511 -10.05 27.54 -4.60
CA ASP A 511 -9.00 28.56 -4.76
C ASP A 511 -7.65 28.20 -4.11
N GLY A 512 -7.53 27.03 -3.48
CA GLY A 512 -6.28 26.52 -2.91
C GLY A 512 -6.37 26.10 -1.44
N LEU A 513 -5.22 26.12 -0.77
CA LEU A 513 -5.11 25.75 0.64
C LEU A 513 -5.45 26.93 1.56
N HIS A 514 -6.47 26.74 2.39
CA HIS A 514 -6.88 27.67 3.43
C HIS A 514 -6.32 27.28 4.79
N LEU A 515 -5.63 28.19 5.45
CA LEU A 515 -5.21 28.06 6.85
C LEU A 515 -6.43 28.31 7.75
N ILE A 516 -6.87 27.28 8.45
CA ILE A 516 -8.09 27.31 9.27
C ILE A 516 -7.83 27.25 10.78
N GLU A 517 -6.67 26.74 11.20
CA GLU A 517 -6.29 26.71 12.62
C GLU A 517 -4.77 26.93 12.78
N VAL A 518 -4.39 27.57 13.89
CA VAL A 518 -2.99 27.78 14.31
C VAL A 518 -2.84 27.39 15.78
N ALA A 519 -1.73 26.72 16.11
CA ALA A 519 -1.45 26.31 17.48
C ALA A 519 -1.21 27.51 18.42
N PRO A 520 -1.63 27.42 19.70
CA PRO A 520 -1.29 28.42 20.70
C PRO A 520 0.23 28.58 20.81
N GLY A 521 0.72 29.84 20.83
CA GLY A 521 2.14 30.20 20.92
C GLY A 521 2.86 30.33 19.57
N VAL A 522 2.16 30.07 18.45
CA VAL A 522 2.68 30.14 17.08
C VAL A 522 2.30 31.48 16.42
N ASP A 523 3.28 32.15 15.82
CA ASP A 523 3.07 33.35 15.00
C ASP A 523 2.82 32.94 13.54
N ILE A 524 1.73 33.44 12.94
CA ILE A 524 1.26 33.04 11.61
C ILE A 524 2.32 33.35 10.54
N GLU A 525 2.88 34.56 10.56
CA GLU A 525 3.84 35.01 9.52
C GLU A 525 5.21 34.35 9.71
N ARG A 526 5.73 34.36 10.92
CA ARG A 526 7.07 33.85 11.24
C ARG A 526 7.13 32.33 11.18
N ASP A 527 6.13 31.64 11.76
CA ASP A 527 6.21 30.20 12.03
C ASP A 527 5.42 29.35 11.03
N VAL A 528 4.51 29.96 10.25
CA VAL A 528 3.72 29.24 9.23
C VAL A 528 4.05 29.77 7.84
N CYS A 529 3.63 30.99 7.49
CA CYS A 529 3.72 31.49 6.12
C CYS A 529 5.17 31.55 5.61
N SER A 530 6.13 32.01 6.43
CA SER A 530 7.55 32.07 6.04
C SER A 530 8.24 30.72 5.88
N LYS A 531 7.58 29.61 6.29
CA LYS A 531 8.11 28.23 6.19
C LYS A 531 7.52 27.45 5.04
N MET A 532 6.62 28.07 4.28
CA MET A 532 6.01 27.52 3.07
C MET A 532 6.60 28.22 1.84
N ALA A 533 6.68 27.51 0.72
CA ALA A 533 7.13 28.13 -0.55
C ALA A 533 6.03 28.96 -1.24
N PHE A 534 4.82 28.93 -0.73
CA PHE A 534 3.68 29.74 -1.16
C PHE A 534 2.95 30.28 0.07
N ARG A 535 2.17 31.33 -0.12
CA ARG A 535 1.35 31.90 0.94
C ARG A 535 -0.02 31.21 0.94
N PRO A 536 -0.43 30.53 2.02
CA PRO A 536 -1.78 29.99 2.11
C PRO A 536 -2.80 31.11 2.24
N ILE A 537 -4.05 30.83 1.87
CA ILE A 537 -5.16 31.74 2.09
C ILE A 537 -5.51 31.68 3.58
N ILE A 538 -5.50 32.82 4.24
CA ILE A 538 -5.92 32.90 5.65
C ILE A 538 -7.44 32.92 5.68
N ASP A 539 -8.04 31.89 6.32
CA ASP A 539 -9.50 31.81 6.41
C ASP A 539 -10.04 32.94 7.31
N GLU A 540 -11.16 33.55 6.93
CA GLU A 540 -11.80 34.64 7.72
C GLU A 540 -12.23 34.14 9.13
N ASN A 541 -12.50 32.86 9.27
CA ASN A 541 -12.84 32.21 10.53
C ASN A 541 -11.65 31.45 11.14
N LEU A 542 -10.40 31.92 10.91
CA LEU A 542 -9.22 31.31 11.48
C LEU A 542 -9.35 31.15 13.00
N LYS A 543 -9.08 29.92 13.49
CA LYS A 543 -9.20 29.56 14.89
C LYS A 543 -7.84 29.29 15.50
N THR A 544 -7.77 29.38 16.81
CA THR A 544 -6.67 28.79 17.59
C THR A 544 -7.02 27.35 17.88
N MET A 545 -6.06 26.42 17.71
CA MET A 545 -6.21 25.04 18.10
C MET A 545 -6.53 24.94 19.59
N ASP A 546 -7.33 23.96 19.98
CA ASP A 546 -7.71 23.75 21.38
C ASP A 546 -6.45 23.54 22.25
N PRO A 547 -6.25 24.34 23.31
CA PRO A 547 -5.11 24.18 24.23
C PRO A 547 -4.98 22.79 24.86
N CYS A 548 -6.09 22.01 25.00
CA CYS A 548 -6.04 20.66 25.54
C CYS A 548 -5.19 19.70 24.70
N LEU A 549 -5.02 19.94 23.38
CA LEU A 549 -4.14 19.17 22.51
C LEU A 549 -2.68 19.21 22.96
N PHE A 550 -2.29 20.28 23.65
CA PHE A 550 -0.91 20.63 24.06
C PHE A 550 -0.64 20.40 25.54
N THR A 551 -1.49 19.63 26.23
CA THR A 551 -1.32 19.27 27.64
C THR A 551 -1.00 17.80 27.82
N ASP A 552 -0.37 17.44 28.95
CA ASP A 552 -0.09 16.03 29.25
C ASP A 552 -1.32 15.27 29.79
N ALA A 553 -2.38 15.99 30.14
CA ALA A 553 -3.65 15.41 30.58
C ALA A 553 -4.43 14.77 29.44
N VAL A 554 -5.30 13.83 29.77
CA VAL A 554 -6.33 13.32 28.84
C VAL A 554 -7.23 14.49 28.44
N MET A 555 -7.57 14.62 27.17
CA MET A 555 -8.37 15.74 26.66
C MET A 555 -9.82 15.70 27.16
N GLY A 556 -10.34 14.52 27.49
CA GLY A 556 -11.76 14.32 27.76
C GLY A 556 -12.63 14.48 26.52
N PHE A 557 -12.06 14.28 25.36
CA PHE A 557 -12.73 14.42 24.08
C PHE A 557 -13.82 13.34 23.90
N LYS A 558 -14.98 13.76 23.40
CA LYS A 558 -16.04 12.87 23.00
C LYS A 558 -16.26 12.99 21.51
N LEU A 559 -16.31 11.85 20.85
CA LEU A 559 -16.60 11.81 19.42
C LEU A 559 -17.99 12.39 19.12
N PRO A 560 -18.12 13.22 18.09
CA PRO A 560 -19.45 13.65 17.62
C PRO A 560 -20.23 12.44 17.13
N ASP A 561 -21.55 12.49 17.27
CA ASP A 561 -22.43 11.45 16.77
C ASP A 561 -22.31 11.37 15.23
N GLY A 562 -22.35 10.16 14.69
CA GLY A 562 -22.45 9.92 13.25
C GLY A 562 -23.81 10.40 12.71
N GLU A 563 -23.87 10.81 11.44
CA GLU A 563 -25.12 11.11 10.75
C GLU A 563 -25.83 9.83 10.35
#